data_df69fcfe82a197819b7ef78eb997adbb
#
_entry.id   df69fcfe82a197819b7ef78eb997adbb
#
_cell.length_a   1.000
_cell.length_b   1.000
_cell.length_c   1.000
_cell.angle_alpha   90.00
_cell.angle_beta   90.00
_cell.angle_gamma   90.00
#
_symmetry.space_group_name_H-M   'P 1'
#
loop_
_entity.id
_entity.type
_entity.pdbx_description
1 polymer ?
#
loop_
_entity_poly.entity_id
_entity_poly.type
_entity_poly.pdbx_seq_one_letter_code
_entity_poly.pdbx_strand_id
1 'polypeptide(L)' 'MLYRTLKRMIERGNTSGMSEKLDVFYAADKLSKEEYNELTAMLG' A
#
# COMPACT_ATOMS: atom_id res chain seq x y z
N MET A 1 -2.57 6.16 -9.42
CA MET A 1 -3.98 6.07 -8.97
C MET A 1 -4.13 5.21 -7.75
N LEU A 2 -3.81 3.92 -7.87
CA LEU A 2 -3.93 3.01 -6.74
C LEU A 2 -3.04 3.42 -5.57
N TYR A 3 -1.82 3.82 -5.86
CA TYR A 3 -0.89 4.26 -4.83
C TYR A 3 -1.48 5.38 -3.97
N ARG A 4 -2.05 6.38 -4.61
CA ARG A 4 -2.61 7.53 -3.90
C ARG A 4 -3.79 7.11 -3.01
N THR A 5 -4.62 6.21 -3.53
CA THR A 5 -5.76 5.71 -2.78
C THR A 5 -5.30 4.96 -1.53
N LEU A 6 -4.32 4.08 -1.70
CA LEU A 6 -3.79 3.30 -0.58
C LEU A 6 -3.12 4.20 0.45
N LYS A 7 -2.37 5.19 -0.02
CA LYS A 7 -1.71 6.14 0.87
C LYS A 7 -2.74 6.88 1.73
N ARG A 8 -3.82 7.31 1.12
CA ARG A 8 -4.89 8.01 1.84
C ARG A 8 -5.53 7.11 2.88
N MET A 9 -5.76 5.86 2.53
CA MET A 9 -6.34 4.90 3.48
C MET A 9 -5.45 4.72 4.69
N ILE A 10 -4.14 4.62 4.48
CA ILE A 10 -3.19 4.46 5.57
C ILE A 10 -3.18 5.71 6.45
N GLU A 11 -3.21 6.88 5.84
CA GLU A 11 -3.23 8.15 6.58
C GLU A 11 -4.48 8.28 7.46
N ARG A 12 -5.55 7.65 7.04
CA ARG A 12 -6.81 7.64 7.82
C ARG A 12 -6.82 6.59 8.91
N GLY A 13 -5.78 5.80 9.03
CA GLY A 13 -5.72 4.71 9.99
C GLY A 13 -6.45 3.47 9.53
N ASN A 14 -6.84 3.42 8.29
CA ASN A 14 -7.59 2.30 7.71
C ASN A 14 -6.63 1.24 7.21
N THR A 15 -5.92 0.61 8.14
CA THR A 15 -4.78 -0.27 7.81
C THR A 15 -5.06 -1.75 8.02
N SER A 16 -6.28 -2.12 8.38
CA SER A 16 -6.64 -3.52 8.61
C SER A 16 -6.44 -4.33 7.32
N GLY A 17 -5.60 -5.35 7.38
CA GLY A 17 -5.31 -6.19 6.23
C GLY A 17 -4.57 -5.48 5.10
N MET A 18 -4.08 -4.27 5.34
CA MET A 18 -3.41 -3.49 4.32
C MET A 18 -2.12 -4.14 3.86
N SER A 19 -1.38 -4.75 4.77
CA SER A 19 -0.12 -5.41 4.43
C SER A 19 -0.34 -6.49 3.36
N GLU A 20 -1.37 -7.30 3.52
CA GLU A 20 -1.70 -8.34 2.54
C GLU A 20 -2.14 -7.71 1.22
N LYS A 21 -2.91 -6.65 1.27
CA LYS A 21 -3.36 -5.97 0.07
C LYS A 21 -2.18 -5.41 -0.71
N LEU A 22 -1.21 -4.83 -0.02
CA LEU A 22 -0.01 -4.31 -0.67
C LEU A 22 0.77 -5.42 -1.35
N ASP A 23 0.90 -6.56 -0.69
CA ASP A 23 1.59 -7.71 -1.28
C ASP A 23 0.90 -8.18 -2.55
N VAL A 24 -0.42 -8.26 -2.52
CA VAL A 24 -1.20 -8.69 -3.68
C VAL A 24 -1.06 -7.70 -4.83
N PHE A 25 -1.17 -6.41 -4.54
CA PHE A 25 -1.05 -5.39 -5.58
C PHE A 25 0.35 -5.33 -6.17
N TYR A 26 1.35 -5.54 -5.35
CA TYR A 26 2.73 -5.57 -5.82
C TYR A 26 2.94 -6.80 -6.72
N ALA A 27 2.46 -7.95 -6.30
CA ALA A 27 2.57 -9.18 -7.08
C ALA A 27 1.81 -9.08 -8.39
N ALA A 28 0.71 -8.32 -8.40
CA ALA A 28 -0.10 -8.11 -9.60
C ALA A 28 0.45 -6.98 -10.49
N ASP A 29 1.61 -6.43 -10.13
CA ASP A 29 2.26 -5.36 -10.88
C ASP A 29 1.43 -4.07 -10.90
N LYS A 30 0.63 -3.87 -9.86
CA LYS A 30 -0.18 -2.66 -9.70
C LYS A 30 0.57 -1.58 -8.93
N LEU A 31 1.62 -1.97 -8.22
CA LEU A 31 2.47 -1.06 -7.47
C LEU A 31 3.91 -1.27 -7.90
N SER A 32 4.68 -0.20 -8.02
CA SER A 32 6.11 -0.30 -8.24
C SER A 32 6.78 -0.69 -6.93
N LYS A 33 8.03 -1.14 -7.01
CA LYS A 33 8.80 -1.49 -5.83
C LYS A 33 8.91 -0.30 -4.87
N GLU A 34 9.14 0.88 -5.43
CA GLU A 34 9.27 2.09 -4.63
C GLU A 34 7.96 2.43 -3.93
N GLU A 35 6.86 2.33 -4.64
CA GLU A 35 5.54 2.59 -4.05
C GLU A 35 5.22 1.59 -2.96
N TYR A 36 5.52 0.32 -3.21
CA TYR A 36 5.30 -0.73 -2.23
C TYR A 36 6.11 -0.47 -0.96
N ASN A 37 7.39 -0.15 -1.13
CA ASN A 37 8.25 0.12 0.02
C ASN A 37 7.78 1.33 0.81
N GLU A 38 7.35 2.37 0.13
CA GLU A 38 6.88 3.58 0.79
C GLU A 38 5.62 3.31 1.59
N LEU A 39 4.66 2.62 1.00
CA LEU A 39 3.41 2.31 1.69
C LEU A 39 3.64 1.38 2.86
N THR A 40 4.52 0.40 2.70
CA THR A 40 4.86 -0.51 3.78
C THR A 40 5.50 0.24 4.95
N ALA A 41 6.35 1.20 4.66
CA ALA A 41 6.99 2.02 5.69
C ALA A 41 5.96 2.85 6.45
N MET A 42 4.91 3.28 5.77
CA MET A 42 3.84 4.05 6.42
C MET A 42 3.04 3.20 7.41
N LEU A 43 2.96 1.90 7.15
CA LEU A 43 2.24 0.98 8.04
C LEU A 43 3.02 0.71 9.31
N GLY A 44 4.32 0.66 9.15
CA GLY A 44 5.20 0.31 10.23
C GLY A 44 5.57 1.40 11.12
#